data_c31a7880f8e79eaf9a73eb8f57d5c5e3
#
_entry.id   c31a7880f8e79eaf9a73eb8f57d5c5e3
#
_cell.length_a   1.000
_cell.length_b   1.000
_cell.length_c   1.000
_cell.angle_alpha   90.00
_cell.angle_beta   90.00
_cell.angle_gamma   90.00
#
_symmetry.space_group_name_H-M   'P 1'
#
loop_
_entity.id
_entity.type
_entity.pdbx_description
1 polymer ?
#
loop_
_entity_poly.entity_id
_entity_poly.type
_entity_poly.pdbx_seq_one_letter_code
_entity_poly.pdbx_strand_id
1 'polypeptide(L)'
;KKICAKHNLFMLEDAAQAQGATYNKVPVGGFGEMACFSFYPGKNLGACGEAGGIVTNTEKYYTHLQSLRNHGMTVRYYHDEVGFNMRMGGLEGASLSVKLKYLAGWNDRRRQIAKRYQQELVNPKIVMQAQPAWANSIYHLFVVTTADRDDLVKYLNGCNIFPALHYPVPCHLQKAYANLGYKQGDCPNAEYLAAHCVSLPMFAELTDEEVSYVIECLNKY
;
A
#
# COMPACT_ATOMS: atom_id res chain seq x y z
N LYS A 1 16.54 10.47 4.00
CA LYS A 1 17.55 10.72 5.04
C LYS A 1 18.47 11.90 4.74
N LYS A 2 19.15 11.95 3.59
CA LYS A 2 20.07 13.08 3.27
C LYS A 2 19.38 14.44 3.36
N ILE A 3 18.19 14.57 2.79
CA ILE A 3 17.40 15.82 2.84
C ILE A 3 16.98 16.14 4.27
N CYS A 4 16.46 15.15 5.01
CA CYS A 4 16.05 15.33 6.40
C CYS A 4 17.22 15.77 7.28
N ALA A 5 18.39 15.12 7.15
CA ALA A 5 19.59 15.52 7.87
C ALA A 5 20.07 16.94 7.51
N LYS A 6 20.03 17.30 6.21
CA LYS A 6 20.42 18.65 5.74
C LYS A 6 19.54 19.76 6.29
N HIS A 7 18.24 19.49 6.47
CA HIS A 7 17.25 20.50 6.84
C HIS A 7 16.68 20.30 8.25
N ASN A 8 17.26 19.40 9.04
CA ASN A 8 16.80 19.03 10.39
C ASN A 8 15.30 18.66 10.42
N LEU A 9 14.89 17.82 9.46
CA LEU A 9 13.51 17.37 9.33
C LEU A 9 13.31 16.01 9.98
N PHE A 10 12.12 15.82 10.50
CA PHE A 10 11.63 14.53 10.98
C PHE A 10 11.22 13.66 9.78
N MET A 11 11.59 12.38 9.78
CA MET A 11 11.24 11.44 8.73
C MET A 11 10.23 10.41 9.25
N LEU A 12 9.01 10.48 8.75
CA LEU A 12 7.97 9.50 9.01
C LEU A 12 7.74 8.66 7.74
N GLU A 13 7.86 7.33 7.85
CA GLU A 13 7.57 6.43 6.73
C GLU A 13 6.08 6.11 6.67
N ASP A 14 5.44 6.36 5.55
CA ASP A 14 4.16 5.73 5.21
C ASP A 14 4.42 4.35 4.61
N ALA A 15 4.32 3.33 5.44
CA ALA A 15 4.52 1.93 5.08
C ALA A 15 3.19 1.15 4.99
N ALA A 16 2.06 1.87 4.82
CA ALA A 16 0.71 1.30 4.82
C ALA A 16 0.49 0.17 3.78
N GLN A 17 1.29 0.12 2.73
CA GLN A 17 1.26 -0.91 1.69
C GLN A 17 2.61 -1.62 1.51
N ALA A 18 3.44 -1.67 2.54
CA ALA A 18 4.84 -2.09 2.42
C ALA A 18 5.29 -3.15 3.46
N GLN A 19 4.35 -3.95 3.99
CA GLN A 19 4.61 -5.00 4.97
C GLN A 19 5.56 -6.08 4.42
N GLY A 20 6.86 -5.97 4.71
CA GLY A 20 7.91 -6.88 4.23
C GLY A 20 8.58 -6.45 2.93
N ALA A 21 8.31 -5.24 2.43
CA ALA A 21 9.09 -4.64 1.34
C ALA A 21 10.49 -4.23 1.82
N THR A 22 11.46 -4.18 0.89
CA THR A 22 12.82 -3.74 1.22
C THR A 22 13.35 -2.73 0.20
N TYR A 23 14.17 -1.82 0.68
CA TYR A 23 14.99 -0.91 -0.12
C TYR A 23 16.47 -1.28 0.09
N ASN A 24 17.19 -1.65 -0.97
CA ASN A 24 18.56 -2.15 -0.88
C ASN A 24 18.73 -3.24 0.21
N LYS A 25 17.81 -4.20 0.26
CA LYS A 25 17.73 -5.32 1.22
C LYS A 25 17.44 -4.89 2.67
N VAL A 26 17.27 -3.62 2.97
CA VAL A 26 16.88 -3.12 4.29
C VAL A 26 15.34 -3.06 4.36
N PRO A 27 14.70 -3.65 5.37
CA PRO A 27 13.25 -3.62 5.53
C PRO A 27 12.71 -2.19 5.63
N VAL A 28 11.59 -1.93 4.95
CA VAL A 28 10.80 -0.72 5.14
C VAL A 28 10.26 -0.70 6.56
N GLY A 29 10.22 0.48 7.18
CA GLY A 29 9.86 0.68 8.57
C GLY A 29 11.03 0.97 9.51
N GLY A 30 12.27 0.90 8.99
CA GLY A 30 13.49 1.16 9.76
C GLY A 30 14.33 2.33 9.26
N PHE A 31 13.82 3.14 8.34
CA PHE A 31 14.57 4.26 7.77
C PHE A 31 14.36 5.58 8.50
N GLY A 32 13.12 5.86 8.89
CA GLY A 32 12.73 7.08 9.59
C GLY A 32 12.82 6.95 11.12
N GLU A 33 12.39 7.99 11.79
CA GLU A 33 12.20 7.98 13.25
C GLU A 33 11.04 7.09 13.66
N MET A 34 10.02 6.99 12.78
CA MET A 34 8.86 6.12 12.92
C MET A 34 8.38 5.64 11.55
N ALA A 35 7.62 4.55 11.53
CA ALA A 35 6.89 4.10 10.35
C ALA A 35 5.47 3.65 10.72
N CYS A 36 4.52 3.97 9.83
CA CYS A 36 3.10 3.64 9.98
C CYS A 36 2.72 2.50 9.03
N PHE A 37 2.12 1.46 9.59
CA PHE A 37 1.59 0.31 8.84
C PHE A 37 0.06 0.27 8.96
N SER A 38 -0.60 -0.05 7.86
CA SER A 38 -2.03 -0.37 7.85
C SER A 38 -2.20 -1.88 7.91
N PHE A 39 -3.10 -2.32 8.77
CA PHE A 39 -3.56 -3.71 8.83
C PHE A 39 -5.04 -3.82 8.44
N TYR A 40 -5.52 -2.90 7.60
CA TYR A 40 -6.83 -3.01 6.95
C TYR A 40 -6.97 -4.41 6.32
N PRO A 41 -8.15 -5.06 6.36
CA PRO A 41 -8.32 -6.45 5.93
C PRO A 41 -7.76 -6.81 4.56
N GLY A 42 -7.79 -5.87 3.60
CA GLY A 42 -7.25 -6.06 2.25
C GLY A 42 -5.73 -5.94 2.13
N LYS A 43 -4.99 -5.60 3.19
CA LYS A 43 -3.53 -5.49 3.14
C LYS A 43 -2.84 -6.86 3.11
N ASN A 44 -1.58 -6.91 2.66
CA ASN A 44 -0.80 -8.16 2.62
C ASN A 44 -0.74 -8.84 4.00
N LEU A 45 -0.69 -8.03 5.06
CA LEU A 45 -0.94 -8.44 6.43
C LEU A 45 -2.19 -7.70 6.92
N GLY A 46 -3.37 -8.28 6.70
CA GLY A 46 -4.66 -7.70 7.10
C GLY A 46 -5.20 -8.34 8.37
N ALA A 47 -5.74 -7.51 9.27
CA ALA A 47 -6.52 -7.97 10.43
C ALA A 47 -7.91 -8.46 10.01
N CYS A 48 -8.72 -8.93 10.95
CA CYS A 48 -10.13 -9.26 10.72
C CYS A 48 -11.05 -8.03 10.71
N GLY A 49 -10.53 -6.87 11.09
CA GLY A 49 -11.20 -5.55 11.11
C GLY A 49 -10.18 -4.44 10.91
N GLU A 50 -10.58 -3.22 11.25
CA GLU A 50 -9.71 -2.04 11.15
C GLU A 50 -8.57 -2.10 12.17
N ALA A 51 -7.34 -2.02 11.70
CA ALA A 51 -6.15 -2.02 12.55
C ALA A 51 -4.98 -1.29 11.87
N GLY A 52 -4.04 -0.84 12.67
CA GLY A 52 -2.80 -0.23 12.25
C GLY A 52 -1.73 -0.34 13.32
N GLY A 53 -0.49 -0.03 12.96
CA GLY A 53 0.63 -0.06 13.88
C GLY A 53 1.66 0.99 13.53
N ILE A 54 2.34 1.50 14.56
CA ILE A 54 3.49 2.37 14.41
C ILE A 54 4.69 1.65 15.00
N VAL A 55 5.81 1.67 14.30
CA VAL A 55 7.09 1.12 14.77
C VAL A 55 8.12 2.24 14.90
N THR A 56 8.98 2.14 15.88
CA THR A 56 10.11 3.05 16.13
C THR A 56 11.24 2.32 16.83
N ASN A 57 12.48 2.75 16.60
CA ASN A 57 13.66 2.31 17.34
C ASN A 57 14.05 3.27 18.49
N THR A 58 13.22 4.29 18.77
CA THR A 58 13.50 5.33 19.74
C THR A 58 12.54 5.23 20.92
N GLU A 59 13.07 4.92 22.11
CA GLU A 59 12.30 4.73 23.35
C GLU A 59 11.42 5.94 23.68
N LYS A 60 11.92 7.15 23.49
CA LYS A 60 11.15 8.39 23.69
C LYS A 60 9.85 8.40 22.85
N TYR A 61 9.93 8.01 21.58
CA TYR A 61 8.74 7.99 20.72
C TYR A 61 7.80 6.83 21.06
N TYR A 62 8.36 5.67 21.38
CA TYR A 62 7.59 4.52 21.83
C TYR A 62 6.74 4.86 23.07
N THR A 63 7.35 5.41 24.10
CA THR A 63 6.65 5.80 25.33
C THR A 63 5.57 6.86 25.07
N HIS A 64 5.88 7.88 24.26
CA HIS A 64 4.92 8.92 23.90
C HIS A 64 3.74 8.36 23.10
N LEU A 65 3.99 7.50 22.10
CA LEU A 65 2.93 6.84 21.33
C LEU A 65 2.04 5.93 22.20
N GLN A 66 2.60 5.26 23.20
CA GLN A 66 1.82 4.48 24.17
C GLN A 66 0.88 5.37 25.00
N SER A 67 1.34 6.55 25.42
CA SER A 67 0.51 7.55 26.09
C SER A 67 -0.58 8.06 25.15
N LEU A 68 -0.20 8.57 23.99
CA LEU A 68 -1.14 9.15 23.01
C LEU A 68 -2.28 8.22 22.64
N ARG A 69 -2.00 6.94 22.34
CA ARG A 69 -3.02 5.97 21.94
C ARG A 69 -3.98 5.60 23.07
N ASN A 70 -3.62 5.91 24.31
CA ASN A 70 -4.35 5.56 25.52
C ASN A 70 -4.72 6.79 26.33
N HIS A 71 -5.39 7.76 25.67
CA HIS A 71 -5.95 8.97 26.29
C HIS A 71 -4.91 9.92 26.93
N GLY A 72 -3.64 9.86 26.50
CA GLY A 72 -2.57 10.68 27.12
C GLY A 72 -2.19 10.24 28.54
N MET A 73 -2.43 8.96 28.87
CA MET A 73 -2.12 8.41 30.20
C MET A 73 -0.82 7.64 30.22
N THR A 74 0.05 7.97 31.15
CA THR A 74 1.19 7.15 31.58
C THR A 74 0.84 6.35 32.83
N VAL A 75 0.05 6.92 33.72
CA VAL A 75 -0.52 6.28 34.91
C VAL A 75 -2.04 6.32 34.83
N ARG A 76 -2.72 5.23 35.21
CA ARG A 76 -4.17 5.11 35.14
C ARG A 76 -4.88 6.28 35.84
N TYR A 77 -5.79 6.94 35.13
CA TYR A 77 -6.57 8.14 35.53
C TYR A 77 -5.78 9.46 35.57
N TYR A 78 -4.47 9.46 35.28
CA TYR A 78 -3.69 10.69 35.17
C TYR A 78 -3.35 10.96 33.71
N HIS A 79 -3.84 12.08 33.17
CA HIS A 79 -3.72 12.47 31.77
C HIS A 79 -2.71 13.62 31.66
N ASP A 80 -1.52 13.30 31.18
CA ASP A 80 -0.42 14.28 31.09
C ASP A 80 -0.51 15.13 29.81
N GLU A 81 -1.29 14.66 28.83
CA GLU A 81 -1.48 15.31 27.53
C GLU A 81 -2.84 14.92 26.91
N VAL A 82 -3.27 15.66 25.88
CA VAL A 82 -4.44 15.28 25.08
C VAL A 82 -4.10 14.08 24.21
N GLY A 83 -4.74 12.96 24.46
CA GLY A 83 -4.53 11.71 23.74
C GLY A 83 -5.81 11.21 23.06
N PHE A 84 -5.70 9.99 22.50
CA PHE A 84 -6.75 9.38 21.70
C PHE A 84 -7.11 7.99 22.24
N ASN A 85 -8.24 7.46 21.83
CA ASN A 85 -8.61 6.07 22.06
C ASN A 85 -8.26 5.23 20.81
N MET A 86 -6.97 5.05 20.54
CA MET A 86 -6.46 4.36 19.37
C MET A 86 -5.78 3.04 19.76
N ARG A 87 -6.59 2.07 20.17
CA ARG A 87 -6.11 0.76 20.62
C ARG A 87 -6.64 -0.32 19.69
N MET A 88 -5.74 -1.18 19.23
CA MET A 88 -6.12 -2.38 18.48
C MET A 88 -6.89 -3.34 19.40
N GLY A 89 -7.96 -3.91 18.92
CA GLY A 89 -8.70 -4.95 19.63
C GLY A 89 -7.88 -6.24 19.76
N GLY A 90 -8.18 -7.03 20.82
CA GLY A 90 -7.46 -8.27 21.08
C GLY A 90 -7.63 -9.31 19.98
N LEU A 91 -8.79 -9.38 19.32
CA LEU A 91 -9.06 -10.28 18.21
C LEU A 91 -8.21 -9.94 16.98
N GLU A 92 -8.11 -8.65 16.63
CA GLU A 92 -7.27 -8.16 15.55
C GLU A 92 -5.80 -8.49 15.81
N GLY A 93 -5.32 -8.24 17.04
CA GLY A 93 -3.95 -8.57 17.44
C GLY A 93 -3.65 -10.06 17.39
N ALA A 94 -4.58 -10.90 17.85
CA ALA A 94 -4.45 -12.36 17.79
C ALA A 94 -4.40 -12.87 16.35
N SER A 95 -5.32 -12.39 15.48
CA SER A 95 -5.34 -12.76 14.07
C SER A 95 -4.06 -12.35 13.34
N LEU A 96 -3.56 -11.13 13.58
CA LEU A 96 -2.31 -10.65 13.01
C LEU A 96 -1.11 -11.48 13.48
N SER A 97 -1.06 -11.88 14.75
CA SER A 97 0.01 -12.72 15.30
C SER A 97 0.09 -14.09 14.64
N VAL A 98 -1.06 -14.68 14.25
CA VAL A 98 -1.12 -15.91 13.47
C VAL A 98 -0.67 -15.66 12.03
N LYS A 99 -1.25 -14.67 11.36
CA LYS A 99 -1.02 -14.35 9.93
C LYS A 99 0.41 -13.90 9.64
N LEU A 100 1.05 -13.20 10.58
CA LEU A 100 2.43 -12.72 10.42
C LEU A 100 3.41 -13.85 10.09
N LYS A 101 3.18 -15.06 10.60
CA LYS A 101 4.02 -16.24 10.32
C LYS A 101 3.99 -16.65 8.84
N TYR A 102 2.92 -16.31 8.11
CA TYR A 102 2.71 -16.66 6.71
C TYR A 102 3.04 -15.53 5.75
N LEU A 103 3.23 -14.30 6.24
CA LEU A 103 3.40 -13.09 5.43
C LEU A 103 4.53 -13.22 4.39
N ALA A 104 5.66 -13.81 4.78
CA ALA A 104 6.79 -13.99 3.87
C ALA A 104 6.40 -14.84 2.66
N GLY A 105 5.73 -15.98 2.88
CA GLY A 105 5.26 -16.88 1.82
C GLY A 105 4.21 -16.21 0.92
N TRP A 106 3.27 -15.43 1.50
CA TRP A 106 2.29 -14.68 0.71
C TRP A 106 2.94 -13.59 -0.16
N ASN A 107 3.93 -12.89 0.37
CA ASN A 107 4.68 -11.90 -0.39
C ASN A 107 5.53 -12.55 -1.50
N ASP A 108 6.10 -13.74 -1.24
CA ASP A 108 6.82 -14.50 -2.27
C ASP A 108 5.88 -14.94 -3.40
N ARG A 109 4.68 -15.42 -3.06
CA ARG A 109 3.66 -15.76 -4.07
C ARG A 109 3.24 -14.55 -4.89
N ARG A 110 2.99 -13.39 -4.27
CA ARG A 110 2.69 -12.14 -4.99
C ARG A 110 3.82 -11.74 -5.94
N ARG A 111 5.07 -11.91 -5.54
CA ARG A 111 6.24 -11.68 -6.42
C ARG A 111 6.29 -12.64 -7.60
N GLN A 112 5.93 -13.91 -7.41
CA GLN A 112 5.84 -14.88 -8.51
C GLN A 112 4.75 -14.49 -9.51
N ILE A 113 3.56 -14.12 -9.04
CA ILE A 113 2.47 -13.63 -9.89
C ILE A 113 2.90 -12.37 -10.65
N ALA A 114 3.49 -11.39 -9.96
CA ALA A 114 3.98 -10.16 -10.57
C ALA A 114 5.04 -10.43 -11.66
N LYS A 115 5.94 -11.38 -11.41
CA LYS A 115 6.94 -11.80 -12.39
C LYS A 115 6.28 -12.39 -13.64
N ARG A 116 5.24 -13.22 -13.49
CA ARG A 116 4.46 -13.74 -14.60
C ARG A 116 3.81 -12.62 -15.41
N TYR A 117 3.12 -11.68 -14.74
CA TYR A 117 2.57 -10.51 -15.43
C TYR A 117 3.64 -9.74 -16.20
N GLN A 118 4.81 -9.49 -15.60
CA GLN A 118 5.91 -8.75 -16.25
C GLN A 118 6.52 -9.48 -17.45
N GLN A 119 6.51 -10.81 -17.46
CA GLN A 119 7.15 -11.62 -18.51
C GLN A 119 6.16 -12.05 -19.61
N GLU A 120 4.90 -12.28 -19.26
CA GLU A 120 3.92 -12.91 -20.15
C GLU A 120 2.92 -11.91 -20.74
N LEU A 121 2.75 -10.70 -20.15
CA LEU A 121 1.95 -9.64 -20.77
C LEU A 121 2.75 -8.97 -21.89
N VAL A 122 2.30 -9.19 -23.13
CA VAL A 122 2.96 -8.68 -24.34
C VAL A 122 2.12 -7.66 -25.09
N ASN A 123 0.91 -7.35 -24.63
CA ASN A 123 0.04 -6.37 -25.25
C ASN A 123 0.63 -4.96 -25.13
N PRO A 124 0.95 -4.26 -26.25
CA PRO A 124 1.61 -2.95 -26.21
C PRO A 124 0.71 -1.83 -25.68
N LYS A 125 -0.60 -2.05 -25.58
CA LYS A 125 -1.53 -1.08 -24.97
C LYS A 125 -1.43 -1.06 -23.44
N ILE A 126 -0.81 -2.07 -22.84
CA ILE A 126 -0.68 -2.23 -21.39
C ILE A 126 0.74 -1.83 -20.95
N VAL A 127 0.86 -0.74 -20.24
CA VAL A 127 2.16 -0.25 -19.75
C VAL A 127 2.32 -0.62 -18.28
N MET A 128 3.36 -1.38 -17.99
CA MET A 128 3.69 -1.82 -16.64
C MET A 128 4.59 -0.81 -15.92
N GLN A 129 4.48 -0.78 -14.61
CA GLN A 129 5.34 0.02 -13.76
C GLN A 129 6.79 -0.48 -13.79
N ALA A 130 7.75 0.43 -13.92
CA ALA A 130 9.16 0.10 -13.83
C ALA A 130 9.52 -0.42 -12.43
N GLN A 131 10.32 -1.49 -12.38
CA GLN A 131 10.79 -2.11 -11.15
C GLN A 131 12.30 -1.91 -11.01
N PRO A 132 12.75 -0.94 -10.20
CA PRO A 132 14.18 -0.72 -10.01
C PRO A 132 14.80 -1.83 -9.16
N ALA A 133 16.06 -2.19 -9.46
CA ALA A 133 16.77 -3.30 -8.82
C ALA A 133 16.98 -3.13 -7.29
N TRP A 134 16.92 -1.90 -6.79
CA TRP A 134 17.05 -1.60 -5.37
C TRP A 134 15.75 -1.76 -4.58
N ALA A 135 14.58 -1.89 -5.26
CA ALA A 135 13.28 -2.05 -4.63
C ALA A 135 12.83 -3.52 -4.71
N ASN A 136 12.56 -4.14 -3.57
CA ASN A 136 11.91 -5.45 -3.50
C ASN A 136 10.46 -5.25 -3.07
N SER A 137 9.59 -5.06 -4.06
CA SER A 137 8.15 -4.86 -3.83
C SER A 137 7.47 -6.11 -3.28
N ILE A 138 6.40 -5.91 -2.56
CA ILE A 138 5.48 -6.97 -2.09
C ILE A 138 4.18 -7.03 -2.89
N TYR A 139 4.05 -6.18 -3.90
CA TYR A 139 2.91 -6.12 -4.80
C TYR A 139 1.56 -6.20 -4.06
N HIS A 140 1.36 -5.26 -3.12
CA HIS A 140 0.02 -5.07 -2.55
C HIS A 140 -1.00 -4.84 -3.66
N LEU A 141 -0.64 -4.03 -4.64
CA LEU A 141 -1.35 -3.82 -5.90
C LEU A 141 -0.39 -4.11 -7.06
N PHE A 142 -0.93 -4.60 -8.18
CA PHE A 142 -0.21 -4.65 -9.45
C PHE A 142 -0.90 -3.69 -10.42
N VAL A 143 -0.34 -2.50 -10.54
CA VAL A 143 -0.93 -1.40 -11.32
C VAL A 143 -0.31 -1.35 -12.70
N VAL A 144 -1.16 -1.29 -13.70
CA VAL A 144 -0.79 -1.02 -15.09
C VAL A 144 -1.46 0.27 -15.55
N THR A 145 -0.98 0.87 -16.64
CA THR A 145 -1.66 1.99 -17.29
C THR A 145 -1.99 1.65 -18.73
N THR A 146 -3.09 2.24 -19.23
CA THR A 146 -3.52 2.15 -20.63
C THR A 146 -4.21 3.45 -21.01
N ALA A 147 -4.15 3.82 -22.29
CA ALA A 147 -4.85 5.00 -22.80
C ALA A 147 -6.38 4.86 -22.66
N ASP A 148 -6.90 3.65 -22.89
CA ASP A 148 -8.32 3.36 -22.90
C ASP A 148 -8.76 2.60 -21.62
N ARG A 149 -8.52 3.19 -20.46
CA ARG A 149 -8.75 2.58 -19.14
C ARG A 149 -10.17 2.04 -18.97
N ASP A 150 -11.18 2.84 -19.26
CA ASP A 150 -12.59 2.48 -19.00
C ASP A 150 -13.04 1.36 -19.95
N ASP A 151 -12.51 1.33 -21.16
CA ASP A 151 -12.76 0.26 -22.12
C ASP A 151 -12.08 -1.05 -21.69
N LEU A 152 -10.83 -0.98 -21.20
CA LEU A 152 -10.15 -2.13 -20.63
C LEU A 152 -10.93 -2.71 -19.43
N VAL A 153 -11.41 -1.85 -18.52
CA VAL A 153 -12.22 -2.27 -17.36
C VAL A 153 -13.48 -2.98 -17.80
N LYS A 154 -14.20 -2.41 -18.78
CA LYS A 154 -15.40 -3.02 -19.35
C LYS A 154 -15.11 -4.37 -20.00
N TYR A 155 -14.04 -4.46 -20.80
CA TYR A 155 -13.62 -5.69 -21.44
C TYR A 155 -13.30 -6.79 -20.40
N LEU A 156 -12.48 -6.48 -19.38
CA LEU A 156 -12.12 -7.43 -18.32
C LEU A 156 -13.35 -7.90 -17.53
N ASN A 157 -14.27 -6.99 -17.21
CA ASN A 157 -15.56 -7.36 -16.58
C ASN A 157 -16.34 -8.35 -17.43
N GLY A 158 -16.34 -8.19 -18.75
CA GLY A 158 -16.93 -9.15 -19.70
C GLY A 158 -16.25 -10.53 -19.68
N CYS A 159 -14.99 -10.59 -19.27
CA CYS A 159 -14.22 -11.83 -19.04
C CYS A 159 -14.34 -12.37 -17.60
N ASN A 160 -15.26 -11.86 -16.77
CA ASN A 160 -15.36 -12.16 -15.34
C ASN A 160 -14.07 -11.86 -14.53
N ILE A 161 -13.29 -10.89 -14.99
CA ILE A 161 -12.12 -10.35 -14.29
C ILE A 161 -12.50 -8.96 -13.78
N PHE A 162 -12.42 -8.73 -12.46
CA PHE A 162 -12.86 -7.49 -11.82
C PHE A 162 -11.66 -6.66 -11.37
N PRO A 163 -11.12 -5.78 -12.23
CA PRO A 163 -10.03 -4.90 -11.87
C PRO A 163 -10.52 -3.78 -10.92
N ALA A 164 -9.58 -3.14 -10.24
CA ALA A 164 -9.86 -2.00 -9.38
C ALA A 164 -9.12 -0.75 -9.84
N LEU A 165 -9.57 0.43 -9.38
CA LEU A 165 -8.95 1.72 -9.68
C LEU A 165 -8.34 2.32 -8.40
N HIS A 166 -7.01 2.42 -8.35
CA HIS A 166 -6.28 3.00 -7.21
C HIS A 166 -5.35 4.13 -7.66
N TYR A 167 -5.86 5.40 -7.83
CA TYR A 167 -7.23 5.84 -7.55
C TYR A 167 -7.73 6.76 -8.68
N PRO A 168 -9.06 6.85 -8.94
CA PRO A 168 -9.58 7.54 -10.13
C PRO A 168 -9.58 9.07 -10.00
N VAL A 169 -9.35 9.62 -8.81
CA VAL A 169 -9.25 11.07 -8.57
C VAL A 169 -7.97 11.36 -7.79
N PRO A 170 -7.06 12.21 -8.29
CA PRO A 170 -5.85 12.55 -7.58
C PRO A 170 -6.13 13.42 -6.37
N CYS A 171 -5.30 13.33 -5.33
CA CYS A 171 -5.53 13.96 -4.04
C CYS A 171 -5.80 15.47 -4.14
N HIS A 172 -5.02 16.20 -4.96
CA HIS A 172 -5.14 17.64 -5.09
C HIS A 172 -6.46 18.12 -5.74
N LEU A 173 -7.17 17.22 -6.45
CA LEU A 173 -8.48 17.50 -7.06
C LEU A 173 -9.67 17.00 -6.22
N GLN A 174 -9.40 16.44 -5.04
CA GLN A 174 -10.46 16.04 -4.12
C GLN A 174 -11.15 17.27 -3.55
N LYS A 175 -12.49 17.25 -3.47
CA LYS A 175 -13.29 18.36 -2.90
C LYS A 175 -12.84 18.74 -1.49
N ALA A 176 -12.36 17.78 -0.70
CA ALA A 176 -11.85 17.99 0.65
C ALA A 176 -10.64 18.95 0.69
N TYR A 177 -9.91 19.10 -0.41
CA TYR A 177 -8.74 19.97 -0.52
C TYR A 177 -8.95 21.20 -1.41
N ALA A 178 -10.20 21.51 -1.77
CA ALA A 178 -10.52 22.67 -2.61
C ALA A 178 -10.01 24.01 -2.05
N ASN A 179 -9.93 24.11 -0.70
CA ASN A 179 -9.40 25.27 0.00
C ASN A 179 -7.89 25.52 -0.21
N LEU A 180 -7.13 24.51 -0.72
CA LEU A 180 -5.72 24.67 -1.01
C LEU A 180 -5.44 25.36 -2.37
N GLY A 181 -6.48 25.59 -3.19
CA GLY A 181 -6.39 26.32 -4.44
C GLY A 181 -5.80 25.56 -5.61
N TYR A 182 -5.51 24.26 -5.47
CA TYR A 182 -5.05 23.43 -6.57
C TYR A 182 -6.14 23.25 -7.63
N LYS A 183 -5.71 23.16 -8.88
CA LYS A 183 -6.58 22.96 -10.05
C LYS A 183 -6.00 21.92 -11.01
N GLN A 184 -6.78 21.51 -11.95
CA GLN A 184 -6.34 20.63 -13.03
C GLN A 184 -5.14 21.22 -13.77
N GLY A 185 -4.12 20.40 -14.03
CA GLY A 185 -2.85 20.76 -14.63
C GLY A 185 -1.71 21.04 -13.63
N ASP A 186 -2.02 21.23 -12.34
CA ASP A 186 -0.99 21.52 -11.33
C ASP A 186 -0.13 20.27 -10.98
N CYS A 187 -0.70 19.06 -11.12
CA CYS A 187 0.02 17.80 -10.87
C CYS A 187 -0.20 16.81 -12.03
N PRO A 188 0.39 17.08 -13.22
CA PRO A 188 0.04 16.38 -14.46
C PRO A 188 0.33 14.87 -14.39
N ASN A 189 1.38 14.43 -13.70
CA ASN A 189 1.67 13.00 -13.55
C ASN A 189 0.64 12.28 -12.67
N ALA A 190 0.18 12.91 -11.58
CA ALA A 190 -0.85 12.33 -10.72
C ALA A 190 -2.20 12.27 -11.46
N GLU A 191 -2.51 13.30 -12.23
CA GLU A 191 -3.72 13.36 -13.06
C GLU A 191 -3.69 12.30 -14.17
N TYR A 192 -2.53 12.14 -14.83
CA TYR A 192 -2.34 11.07 -15.81
C TYR A 192 -2.57 9.69 -15.20
N LEU A 193 -1.92 9.40 -14.07
CA LEU A 193 -2.09 8.10 -13.40
C LEU A 193 -3.54 7.86 -12.98
N ALA A 194 -4.20 8.86 -12.42
CA ALA A 194 -5.61 8.76 -12.02
C ALA A 194 -6.55 8.47 -13.19
N ALA A 195 -6.24 9.00 -14.38
CA ALA A 195 -7.04 8.78 -15.58
C ALA A 195 -6.77 7.42 -16.26
N HIS A 196 -5.58 6.84 -16.10
CA HIS A 196 -5.12 5.70 -16.91
C HIS A 196 -4.82 4.43 -16.12
N CYS A 197 -4.73 4.47 -14.78
CA CYS A 197 -4.34 3.33 -13.97
C CYS A 197 -5.46 2.28 -13.85
N VAL A 198 -5.05 1.00 -13.88
CA VAL A 198 -5.89 -0.17 -13.60
C VAL A 198 -5.09 -1.11 -12.70
N SER A 199 -5.67 -1.56 -11.60
CA SER A 199 -5.07 -2.58 -10.74
C SER A 199 -5.58 -3.95 -11.14
N LEU A 200 -4.67 -4.81 -11.58
CA LEU A 200 -4.96 -6.19 -11.94
C LEU A 200 -5.17 -7.06 -10.68
N PRO A 201 -5.87 -8.20 -10.78
CA PRO A 201 -6.00 -9.14 -9.68
C PRO A 201 -4.63 -9.50 -9.09
N MET A 202 -4.46 -9.29 -7.76
CA MET A 202 -3.21 -9.53 -7.07
C MET A 202 -3.44 -9.90 -5.60
N PHE A 203 -3.43 -11.20 -5.32
CA PHE A 203 -3.48 -11.77 -3.97
C PHE A 203 -2.76 -13.13 -3.95
N ALA A 204 -2.35 -13.59 -2.79
CA ALA A 204 -1.47 -14.75 -2.66
C ALA A 204 -2.16 -16.08 -3.02
N GLU A 205 -3.48 -16.13 -2.93
CA GLU A 205 -4.30 -17.32 -3.19
C GLU A 205 -4.65 -17.51 -4.67
N LEU A 206 -4.31 -16.56 -5.58
CA LEU A 206 -4.50 -16.76 -7.02
C LEU A 206 -3.78 -18.02 -7.49
N THR A 207 -4.53 -18.91 -8.15
CA THR A 207 -3.96 -20.10 -8.79
C THR A 207 -3.18 -19.73 -10.06
N ASP A 208 -2.34 -20.65 -10.53
CA ASP A 208 -1.58 -20.41 -11.76
C ASP A 208 -2.49 -20.37 -12.99
N GLU A 209 -3.60 -21.10 -12.97
CA GLU A 209 -4.63 -21.10 -14.00
C GLU A 209 -5.36 -19.75 -14.07
N GLU A 210 -5.73 -19.18 -12.90
CA GLU A 210 -6.36 -17.85 -12.84
C GLU A 210 -5.41 -16.77 -13.34
N VAL A 211 -4.13 -16.83 -12.95
CA VAL A 211 -3.10 -15.89 -13.45
C VAL A 211 -2.94 -16.02 -14.96
N SER A 212 -2.88 -17.25 -15.49
CA SER A 212 -2.81 -17.50 -16.94
C SER A 212 -4.01 -16.93 -17.68
N TYR A 213 -5.20 -17.11 -17.11
CA TYR A 213 -6.45 -16.60 -17.70
C TYR A 213 -6.46 -15.07 -17.77
N VAL A 214 -6.03 -14.38 -16.70
CA VAL A 214 -5.91 -12.91 -16.69
C VAL A 214 -4.94 -12.44 -17.78
N ILE A 215 -3.78 -13.09 -17.91
CA ILE A 215 -2.75 -12.78 -18.91
C ILE A 215 -3.30 -12.99 -20.33
N GLU A 216 -3.97 -14.10 -20.57
CA GLU A 216 -4.58 -14.41 -21.86
C GLU A 216 -5.61 -13.36 -22.28
N CYS A 217 -6.52 -12.98 -21.37
CA CYS A 217 -7.51 -11.93 -21.63
C CYS A 217 -6.83 -10.58 -21.95
N LEU A 218 -5.82 -10.19 -21.16
CA LEU A 218 -5.11 -8.94 -21.38
C LEU A 218 -4.34 -8.91 -22.71
N ASN A 219 -3.76 -10.05 -23.12
CA ASN A 219 -3.05 -10.16 -24.40
C ASN A 219 -3.98 -10.17 -25.61
N LYS A 220 -5.26 -10.51 -25.43
CA LYS A 220 -6.29 -10.46 -26.48
C LYS A 220 -7.01 -9.11 -26.61
N TYR A 221 -6.89 -8.25 -25.61
CA TYR A 221 -7.47 -6.91 -25.60
C TYR A 221 -6.78 -5.99 -26.61
#